data_592fd141ced5492ad6d9b1f7f8d3f9e5
#
_entry.id   592fd141ced5492ad6d9b1f7f8d3f9e5
#
_cell.length_a   1.000
_cell.length_b   1.000
_cell.length_c   1.000
_cell.angle_alpha   90.00
_cell.angle_beta   90.00
_cell.angle_gamma   90.00
#
_symmetry.space_group_name_H-M   'P 1'
#
loop_
_entity.id
_entity.type
_entity.pdbx_description
1 polymer ?
#
loop_
_entity_poly.entity_id
_entity_poly.type
_entity_poly.pdbx_seq_one_letter_code
_entity_poly.pdbx_strand_id
1 'polypeptide(L)'
;MIPRQVVAWTLYDFANSSFAAVIAATIYATYYAQVVVGNVHGEGDLWWGRLISTAMAIVALASPVLGAVADRAGIRKRLFFVATYLSVGATALMATVEQGMVLWGFVLGVLGIVGYEGAIVFYNAYLPDIASREWQGRISAYGFAVGYAGSIAALLIALPFARVGALGWCFLSTAALFGLFAIPTFLVLPQDRPGHVGVIEAVRESVRGTVRTFRDVLGFRELRRFLGAYLLYEDGVNTVIFFSSIFAARTLGFGMVQLIGLYILVQVMALVGAFLWGKPTDRLGPKAVVLCMLVLWIGVVIAAYLVESQRQFYLLAAVAGSGLGAIQAASRTFMVTLIPKGREGEFFGCYAICGKTASILGPLVFGAVSYTMAGNQRAAILVVGLFFVMGLILLSRVQAGGPTRAASVASVAYGRNDAMTQ
;
A
#
# COMPACT_ATOMS: atom_id res chain seq x y z
N MET A 1 14.77 0.75 28.02
CA MET A 1 15.64 0.76 26.81
C MET A 1 14.85 0.08 25.68
N ILE A 2 14.73 0.72 24.50
CA ILE A 2 14.07 0.10 23.34
C ILE A 2 14.94 -1.06 22.84
N PRO A 3 14.39 -2.27 22.64
CA PRO A 3 15.16 -3.41 22.14
C PRO A 3 15.84 -3.11 20.79
N ARG A 4 17.07 -3.57 20.59
CA ARG A 4 17.82 -3.38 19.33
C ARG A 4 17.05 -3.88 18.10
N GLN A 5 16.28 -4.96 18.27
CA GLN A 5 15.43 -5.53 17.21
C GLN A 5 14.31 -4.56 16.77
N VAL A 6 13.71 -3.84 17.71
CA VAL A 6 12.68 -2.83 17.41
C VAL A 6 13.29 -1.65 16.66
N VAL A 7 14.48 -1.18 17.07
CA VAL A 7 15.18 -0.10 16.35
C VAL A 7 15.52 -0.52 14.92
N ALA A 8 16.07 -1.72 14.73
CA ALA A 8 16.41 -2.23 13.41
C ALA A 8 15.17 -2.42 12.53
N TRP A 9 14.04 -2.85 13.12
CA TRP A 9 12.76 -3.03 12.44
C TRP A 9 12.18 -1.67 12.01
N THR A 10 12.13 -0.67 12.89
CA THR A 10 11.63 0.68 12.53
C THR A 10 12.55 1.39 11.53
N LEU A 11 13.86 1.10 11.55
CA LEU A 11 14.83 1.65 10.59
C LEU A 11 14.58 1.09 9.17
N TYR A 12 14.00 -0.10 9.05
CA TYR A 12 13.57 -0.63 7.76
C TYR A 12 12.42 0.19 7.17
N ASP A 13 11.49 0.69 8.00
CA ASP A 13 10.43 1.60 7.52
C ASP A 13 11.00 2.92 6.99
N PHE A 14 12.04 3.45 7.66
CA PHE A 14 12.79 4.60 7.13
C PHE A 14 13.36 4.29 5.74
N ALA A 15 13.99 3.12 5.61
CA ALA A 15 14.64 2.70 4.38
C ALA A 15 13.64 2.51 3.23
N ASN A 16 12.62 1.69 3.42
CA ASN A 16 11.69 1.31 2.36
C ASN A 16 10.77 2.46 1.91
N SER A 17 10.44 3.39 2.81
CA SER A 17 9.58 4.54 2.50
C SER A 17 10.23 5.50 1.49
N SER A 18 11.55 5.44 1.33
CA SER A 18 12.27 6.17 0.28
C SER A 18 11.83 5.73 -1.12
N PHE A 19 11.65 4.41 -1.34
CA PHE A 19 11.16 3.86 -2.59
C PHE A 19 9.73 4.32 -2.88
N ALA A 20 8.84 4.22 -1.90
CA ALA A 20 7.44 4.65 -2.06
C ALA A 20 7.34 6.12 -2.49
N ALA A 21 8.13 7.00 -1.84
CA ALA A 21 8.09 8.44 -2.09
C ALA A 21 8.71 8.81 -3.45
N VAL A 22 9.91 8.35 -3.73
CA VAL A 22 10.69 8.79 -4.90
C VAL A 22 10.29 8.03 -6.16
N ILE A 23 10.07 6.71 -6.04
CA ILE A 23 9.83 5.85 -7.20
C ILE A 23 8.33 5.70 -7.48
N ALA A 24 7.56 5.17 -6.53
CA ALA A 24 6.18 4.80 -6.81
C ALA A 24 5.23 5.99 -6.94
N ALA A 25 5.49 7.09 -6.22
CA ALA A 25 4.52 8.19 -6.13
C ALA A 25 4.99 9.50 -6.77
N THR A 26 6.29 9.74 -6.99
CA THR A 26 6.73 11.10 -7.37
C THR A 26 7.68 11.12 -8.59
N ILE A 27 8.98 10.92 -8.38
CA ILE A 27 10.00 11.25 -9.40
C ILE A 27 9.97 10.25 -10.55
N TYR A 28 10.08 8.96 -10.25
CA TYR A 28 10.11 7.94 -11.31
C TYR A 28 8.75 7.82 -12.01
N ALA A 29 7.63 7.88 -11.27
CA ALA A 29 6.29 7.87 -11.85
C ALA A 29 6.12 8.94 -12.92
N THR A 30 6.49 10.18 -12.57
CA THR A 30 6.40 11.31 -13.49
C THR A 30 7.42 11.21 -14.63
N TYR A 31 8.68 10.85 -14.34
CA TYR A 31 9.73 10.66 -15.33
C TYR A 31 9.36 9.58 -16.36
N TYR A 32 8.91 8.42 -15.88
CA TYR A 32 8.54 7.33 -16.76
C TYR A 32 7.37 7.71 -17.67
N ALA A 33 6.30 8.27 -17.11
CA ALA A 33 5.12 8.63 -17.88
C ALA A 33 5.38 9.80 -18.85
N GLN A 34 6.07 10.86 -18.40
CA GLN A 34 6.20 12.09 -19.20
C GLN A 34 7.40 12.09 -20.15
N VAL A 35 8.51 11.45 -19.75
CA VAL A 35 9.77 11.53 -20.50
C VAL A 35 10.09 10.21 -21.20
N VAL A 36 10.07 9.09 -20.49
CA VAL A 36 10.46 7.78 -21.06
C VAL A 36 9.45 7.31 -22.12
N VAL A 37 8.18 7.33 -21.78
CA VAL A 37 7.09 6.94 -22.70
C VAL A 37 6.67 8.13 -23.59
N GLY A 38 6.60 9.33 -23.01
CA GLY A 38 5.86 10.45 -23.55
C GLY A 38 4.36 10.33 -23.22
N ASN A 39 3.68 11.49 -23.05
CA ASN A 39 2.31 11.46 -22.56
C ASN A 39 1.41 12.48 -23.27
N VAL A 40 1.58 12.63 -24.58
CA VAL A 40 0.82 13.62 -25.38
C VAL A 40 -0.65 13.22 -25.48
N HIS A 41 -0.95 11.95 -25.76
CA HIS A 41 -2.31 11.44 -25.87
C HIS A 41 -2.69 10.44 -24.78
N GLY A 42 -1.93 10.39 -23.65
CA GLY A 42 -2.19 9.50 -22.52
C GLY A 42 -1.43 8.17 -22.55
N GLU A 43 -0.46 8.01 -23.46
CA GLU A 43 0.38 6.81 -23.56
C GLU A 43 1.14 6.55 -22.26
N GLY A 44 1.72 7.60 -21.68
CA GLY A 44 2.43 7.52 -20.41
C GLY A 44 1.53 7.09 -19.26
N ASP A 45 0.30 7.59 -19.20
CA ASP A 45 -0.69 7.19 -18.19
C ASP A 45 -1.06 5.71 -18.35
N LEU A 46 -1.24 5.25 -19.60
CA LEU A 46 -1.56 3.85 -19.90
C LEU A 46 -0.42 2.91 -19.49
N TRP A 47 0.83 3.25 -19.84
CA TRP A 47 1.98 2.44 -19.50
C TRP A 47 2.26 2.42 -17.99
N TRP A 48 2.09 3.56 -17.30
CA TRP A 48 2.21 3.61 -15.85
C TRP A 48 1.12 2.78 -15.17
N GLY A 49 -0.14 2.88 -15.61
CA GLY A 49 -1.23 2.06 -15.11
C GLY A 49 -0.98 0.56 -15.29
N ARG A 50 -0.49 0.15 -16.48
CA ARG A 50 -0.10 -1.25 -16.75
C ARG A 50 1.04 -1.70 -15.84
N LEU A 51 2.04 -0.85 -15.60
CA LEU A 51 3.18 -1.15 -14.74
C LEU A 51 2.72 -1.44 -13.30
N ILE A 52 1.97 -0.53 -12.71
CA ILE A 52 1.43 -0.70 -11.36
C ILE A 52 0.55 -1.94 -11.28
N SER A 53 -0.42 -2.08 -12.20
CA SER A 53 -1.36 -3.20 -12.20
C SER A 53 -0.65 -4.56 -12.36
N THR A 54 0.37 -4.63 -13.24
CA THR A 54 1.15 -5.87 -13.42
C THR A 54 1.93 -6.21 -12.15
N ALA A 55 2.63 -5.24 -11.57
CA ALA A 55 3.38 -5.45 -10.33
C ALA A 55 2.46 -5.88 -9.18
N MET A 56 1.34 -5.20 -8.98
CA MET A 56 0.40 -5.50 -7.90
C MET A 56 -0.33 -6.82 -8.12
N ALA A 57 -0.61 -7.23 -9.36
CA ALA A 57 -1.15 -8.55 -9.66
C ALA A 57 -0.16 -9.67 -9.27
N ILE A 58 1.12 -9.51 -9.62
CA ILE A 58 2.17 -10.44 -9.20
C ILE A 58 2.25 -10.53 -7.67
N VAL A 59 2.26 -9.38 -7.00
CA VAL A 59 2.31 -9.31 -5.53
C VAL A 59 1.08 -9.95 -4.90
N ALA A 60 -0.13 -9.63 -5.37
CA ALA A 60 -1.39 -10.16 -4.83
C ALA A 60 -1.47 -11.69 -4.94
N LEU A 61 -0.98 -12.25 -6.06
CA LEU A 61 -0.95 -13.70 -6.28
C LEU A 61 0.16 -14.39 -5.48
N ALA A 62 1.34 -13.76 -5.38
CA ALA A 62 2.51 -14.37 -4.75
C ALA A 62 2.50 -14.24 -3.22
N SER A 63 2.03 -13.13 -2.66
CA SER A 63 2.14 -12.82 -1.21
C SER A 63 1.55 -13.89 -0.29
N PRO A 64 0.35 -14.46 -0.54
CA PRO A 64 -0.22 -15.47 0.35
C PRO A 64 0.60 -16.75 0.40
N VAL A 65 1.18 -17.10 -0.74
CA VAL A 65 2.00 -18.31 -0.88
C VAL A 65 3.38 -18.09 -0.28
N LEU A 66 4.02 -16.98 -0.62
CA LEU A 66 5.37 -16.66 -0.18
C LEU A 66 5.45 -16.49 1.35
N GLY A 67 4.47 -15.83 1.98
CA GLY A 67 4.43 -15.69 3.43
C GLY A 67 4.39 -17.04 4.15
N ALA A 68 3.47 -17.91 3.74
CA ALA A 68 3.31 -19.22 4.36
C ALA A 68 4.48 -20.19 4.04
N VAL A 69 5.08 -20.10 2.85
CA VAL A 69 6.29 -20.84 2.49
C VAL A 69 7.48 -20.37 3.33
N ALA A 70 7.64 -19.07 3.50
CA ALA A 70 8.69 -18.48 4.30
C ALA A 70 8.71 -19.02 5.74
N ASP A 71 7.52 -19.11 6.35
CA ASP A 71 7.38 -19.59 7.72
C ASP A 71 7.61 -21.10 7.86
N ARG A 72 7.04 -21.92 6.95
CA ARG A 72 7.11 -23.38 7.02
C ARG A 72 8.46 -23.94 6.60
N ALA A 73 9.08 -23.37 5.58
CA ALA A 73 10.39 -23.77 5.10
C ALA A 73 11.55 -23.11 5.90
N GLY A 74 11.27 -22.18 6.79
CA GLY A 74 12.29 -21.47 7.58
C GLY A 74 13.23 -20.63 6.72
N ILE A 75 12.71 -19.93 5.72
CA ILE A 75 13.50 -19.10 4.79
C ILE A 75 13.02 -17.64 4.73
N ARG A 76 12.27 -17.18 5.74
CA ARG A 76 11.68 -15.84 5.80
C ARG A 76 12.73 -14.73 5.61
N LYS A 77 13.83 -14.81 6.35
CA LYS A 77 14.91 -13.80 6.29
C LYS A 77 15.59 -13.75 4.92
N ARG A 78 15.79 -14.92 4.30
CA ARG A 78 16.37 -15.02 2.96
C ARG A 78 15.45 -14.39 1.90
N LEU A 79 14.16 -14.71 1.92
CA LEU A 79 13.18 -14.14 1.00
C LEU A 79 13.03 -12.62 1.21
N PHE A 80 13.04 -12.19 2.46
CA PHE A 80 13.03 -10.76 2.82
C PHE A 80 14.24 -10.03 2.24
N PHE A 81 15.44 -10.60 2.40
CA PHE A 81 16.67 -10.05 1.82
C PHE A 81 16.60 -9.98 0.29
N VAL A 82 16.23 -11.08 -0.37
CA VAL A 82 16.14 -11.14 -1.83
C VAL A 82 15.12 -10.12 -2.35
N ALA A 83 13.93 -10.02 -1.76
CA ALA A 83 12.92 -9.05 -2.17
C ALA A 83 13.39 -7.60 -1.99
N THR A 84 14.02 -7.30 -0.85
CA THR A 84 14.59 -5.97 -0.58
C THR A 84 15.64 -5.58 -1.62
N TYR A 85 16.63 -6.43 -1.84
CA TYR A 85 17.74 -6.10 -2.76
C TYR A 85 17.36 -6.24 -4.23
N LEU A 86 16.29 -6.98 -4.56
CA LEU A 86 15.65 -6.89 -5.87
C LEU A 86 15.11 -5.46 -6.12
N SER A 87 14.41 -4.89 -5.15
CA SER A 87 13.89 -3.52 -5.24
C SER A 87 15.04 -2.50 -5.32
N VAL A 88 16.04 -2.64 -4.45
CA VAL A 88 17.23 -1.76 -4.44
C VAL A 88 17.98 -1.82 -5.77
N GLY A 89 18.24 -3.03 -6.30
CA GLY A 89 18.92 -3.21 -7.57
C GLY A 89 18.14 -2.66 -8.76
N ALA A 90 16.83 -2.93 -8.81
CA ALA A 90 15.96 -2.36 -9.83
C ALA A 90 15.95 -0.82 -9.77
N THR A 91 15.89 -0.25 -8.55
CA THR A 91 15.93 1.21 -8.35
C THR A 91 17.26 1.82 -8.81
N ALA A 92 18.38 1.18 -8.53
CA ALA A 92 19.68 1.64 -9.01
C ALA A 92 19.77 1.60 -10.54
N LEU A 93 19.28 0.51 -11.16
CA LEU A 93 19.24 0.36 -12.61
C LEU A 93 18.27 1.33 -13.30
N MET A 94 17.26 1.90 -12.60
CA MET A 94 16.41 2.96 -13.17
C MET A 94 17.24 4.18 -13.61
N ALA A 95 18.44 4.39 -13.07
CA ALA A 95 19.35 5.44 -13.52
C ALA A 95 19.84 5.24 -14.97
N THR A 96 19.69 4.06 -15.54
CA THR A 96 20.04 3.76 -16.95
C THR A 96 18.86 3.91 -17.91
N VAL A 97 17.69 4.30 -17.41
CA VAL A 97 16.48 4.44 -18.23
C VAL A 97 16.49 5.80 -18.90
N GLU A 98 16.44 5.80 -20.21
CA GLU A 98 16.42 7.01 -21.06
C GLU A 98 15.09 7.11 -21.83
N GLN A 99 14.87 8.26 -22.46
CA GLN A 99 13.71 8.49 -23.33
C GLN A 99 13.60 7.40 -24.41
N GLY A 100 12.40 6.84 -24.57
CA GLY A 100 12.12 5.76 -25.53
C GLY A 100 12.41 4.34 -25.01
N MET A 101 13.11 4.18 -23.88
CA MET A 101 13.37 2.86 -23.27
C MET A 101 12.15 2.33 -22.50
N VAL A 102 10.98 2.33 -23.13
CA VAL A 102 9.69 2.04 -22.49
C VAL A 102 9.67 0.68 -21.80
N LEU A 103 10.09 -0.37 -22.50
CA LEU A 103 10.07 -1.74 -21.95
C LEU A 103 11.10 -1.93 -20.82
N TRP A 104 12.28 -1.32 -20.95
CA TRP A 104 13.31 -1.41 -19.92
C TRP A 104 12.84 -0.74 -18.63
N GLY A 105 12.32 0.50 -18.74
CA GLY A 105 11.73 1.20 -17.60
C GLY A 105 10.54 0.45 -17.01
N PHE A 106 9.69 -0.17 -17.84
CA PHE A 106 8.58 -0.99 -17.38
C PHE A 106 9.06 -2.19 -16.54
N VAL A 107 10.02 -2.96 -17.05
CA VAL A 107 10.54 -4.13 -16.33
C VAL A 107 11.17 -3.74 -15.01
N LEU A 108 12.00 -2.69 -14.98
CA LEU A 108 12.62 -2.21 -13.76
C LEU A 108 11.58 -1.68 -12.76
N GLY A 109 10.55 -0.98 -13.22
CA GLY A 109 9.45 -0.52 -12.39
C GLY A 109 8.67 -1.68 -11.77
N VAL A 110 8.32 -2.69 -12.56
CA VAL A 110 7.66 -3.90 -12.06
C VAL A 110 8.52 -4.63 -11.04
N LEU A 111 9.80 -4.88 -11.34
CA LEU A 111 10.72 -5.56 -10.40
C LEU A 111 10.92 -4.75 -9.11
N GLY A 112 11.03 -3.43 -9.22
CA GLY A 112 11.16 -2.54 -8.08
C GLY A 112 9.95 -2.64 -7.15
N ILE A 113 8.73 -2.54 -7.70
CA ILE A 113 7.49 -2.62 -6.91
C ILE A 113 7.27 -4.03 -6.36
N VAL A 114 7.49 -5.07 -7.14
CA VAL A 114 7.36 -6.47 -6.69
C VAL A 114 8.34 -6.75 -5.54
N GLY A 115 9.58 -6.28 -5.66
CA GLY A 115 10.57 -6.40 -4.59
C GLY A 115 10.17 -5.63 -3.33
N TYR A 116 9.75 -4.37 -3.47
CA TYR A 116 9.30 -3.50 -2.38
C TYR A 116 8.08 -4.08 -1.64
N GLU A 117 7.02 -4.40 -2.37
CA GLU A 117 5.78 -4.92 -1.80
C GLU A 117 5.93 -6.34 -1.24
N GLY A 118 6.75 -7.17 -1.91
CA GLY A 118 7.10 -8.50 -1.42
C GLY A 118 7.91 -8.45 -0.12
N ALA A 119 8.84 -7.53 0.00
CA ALA A 119 9.63 -7.33 1.22
C ALA A 119 8.75 -6.91 2.41
N ILE A 120 7.72 -6.06 2.19
CA ILE A 120 6.78 -5.63 3.24
C ILE A 120 6.00 -6.82 3.83
N VAL A 121 5.70 -7.86 3.04
CA VAL A 121 5.04 -9.07 3.54
C VAL A 121 5.87 -9.73 4.65
N PHE A 122 7.17 -9.93 4.37
CA PHE A 122 8.09 -10.55 5.34
C PHE A 122 8.41 -9.62 6.50
N TYR A 123 8.59 -8.32 6.24
CA TYR A 123 8.82 -7.29 7.23
C TYR A 123 7.73 -7.28 8.32
N ASN A 124 6.47 -7.24 7.91
CA ASN A 124 5.33 -7.23 8.83
C ASN A 124 5.25 -8.52 9.68
N ALA A 125 5.70 -9.65 9.14
CA ALA A 125 5.71 -10.94 9.85
C ALA A 125 6.70 -11.00 11.02
N TYR A 126 7.68 -10.06 11.11
CA TYR A 126 8.59 -9.98 12.26
C TYR A 126 8.00 -9.25 13.48
N LEU A 127 6.96 -8.45 13.31
CA LEU A 127 6.41 -7.65 14.41
C LEU A 127 5.98 -8.49 15.63
N PRO A 128 5.31 -9.65 15.48
CA PRO A 128 4.99 -10.53 16.59
C PRO A 128 6.21 -11.19 17.26
N ASP A 129 7.31 -11.36 16.52
CA ASP A 129 8.54 -11.99 17.04
C ASP A 129 9.37 -11.02 17.89
N ILE A 130 9.25 -9.70 17.68
CA ILE A 130 10.06 -8.66 18.34
C ILE A 130 9.29 -7.86 19.40
N ALA A 131 7.96 -8.02 19.46
CA ALA A 131 7.08 -7.25 20.33
C ALA A 131 5.97 -8.09 20.96
N SER A 132 5.72 -7.90 22.27
CA SER A 132 4.55 -8.47 22.91
C SER A 132 3.25 -7.84 22.38
N ARG A 133 2.13 -8.58 22.41
CA ARG A 133 0.83 -8.12 21.89
C ARG A 133 0.44 -6.70 22.33
N GLU A 134 0.75 -6.32 23.55
CA GLU A 134 0.43 -5.02 24.15
C GLU A 134 1.23 -3.86 23.50
N TRP A 135 2.44 -4.14 23.00
CA TRP A 135 3.35 -3.15 22.42
C TRP A 135 3.33 -3.10 20.89
N GLN A 136 2.79 -4.12 20.22
CA GLN A 136 2.78 -4.19 18.75
C GLN A 136 2.17 -2.94 18.09
N GLY A 137 1.06 -2.44 18.62
CA GLY A 137 0.42 -1.22 18.11
C GLY A 137 1.32 0.01 18.20
N ARG A 138 2.01 0.20 19.36
CA ARG A 138 2.94 1.34 19.54
C ARG A 138 4.18 1.22 18.66
N ILE A 139 4.74 0.03 18.54
CA ILE A 139 5.92 -0.22 17.69
C ILE A 139 5.57 -0.02 16.23
N SER A 140 4.41 -0.50 15.78
CA SER A 140 3.92 -0.22 14.43
C SER A 140 3.74 1.28 14.17
N ALA A 141 3.20 2.05 15.14
CA ALA A 141 3.07 3.50 15.01
C ALA A 141 4.44 4.20 14.93
N TYR A 142 5.44 3.73 15.69
CA TYR A 142 6.82 4.23 15.58
C TYR A 142 7.42 3.91 14.20
N GLY A 143 7.18 2.70 13.66
CA GLY A 143 7.60 2.35 12.31
C GLY A 143 7.05 3.35 11.29
N PHE A 144 5.74 3.59 11.28
CA PHE A 144 5.13 4.56 10.37
C PHE A 144 5.70 5.98 10.53
N ALA A 145 5.89 6.47 11.76
CA ALA A 145 6.46 7.80 11.99
C ALA A 145 7.89 7.91 11.45
N VAL A 146 8.72 6.87 11.66
CA VAL A 146 10.09 6.78 11.15
C VAL A 146 10.08 6.63 9.62
N GLY A 147 9.11 5.90 9.05
CA GLY A 147 8.89 5.78 7.61
C GLY A 147 8.57 7.12 6.95
N TYR A 148 7.69 7.93 7.55
CA TYR A 148 7.43 9.29 7.05
C TYR A 148 8.69 10.16 7.05
N ALA A 149 9.51 10.06 8.09
CA ALA A 149 10.80 10.75 8.12
C ALA A 149 11.74 10.25 7.01
N GLY A 150 11.74 8.95 6.72
CA GLY A 150 12.48 8.34 5.61
C GLY A 150 12.05 8.84 4.24
N SER A 151 10.73 8.94 4.00
CA SER A 151 10.16 9.52 2.77
C SER A 151 10.61 10.97 2.57
N ILE A 152 10.50 11.79 3.62
CA ILE A 152 10.91 13.19 3.59
C ILE A 152 12.41 13.32 3.35
N ALA A 153 13.22 12.53 4.07
CA ALA A 153 14.68 12.54 3.91
C ALA A 153 15.09 12.16 2.48
N ALA A 154 14.49 11.11 1.91
CA ALA A 154 14.77 10.69 0.53
C ALA A 154 14.44 11.80 -0.49
N LEU A 155 13.31 12.47 -0.34
CA LEU A 155 12.90 13.56 -1.22
C LEU A 155 13.82 14.79 -1.06
N LEU A 156 14.25 15.11 0.16
CA LEU A 156 15.20 16.19 0.40
C LEU A 156 16.59 15.88 -0.17
N ILE A 157 17.03 14.62 -0.12
CA ILE A 157 18.29 14.16 -0.74
C ILE A 157 18.17 14.19 -2.27
N ALA A 158 17.02 13.83 -2.84
CA ALA A 158 16.78 13.87 -4.28
C ALA A 158 16.62 15.29 -4.82
N LEU A 159 16.19 16.25 -4.00
CA LEU A 159 15.84 17.62 -4.41
C LEU A 159 16.97 18.37 -5.16
N PRO A 160 18.23 18.39 -4.72
CA PRO A 160 19.31 19.07 -5.45
C PRO A 160 19.54 18.45 -6.84
N PHE A 161 19.45 17.15 -6.97
CA PHE A 161 19.59 16.46 -8.27
C PHE A 161 18.40 16.74 -9.18
N ALA A 162 17.18 16.75 -8.63
CA ALA A 162 15.97 17.07 -9.38
C ALA A 162 15.98 18.54 -9.91
N ARG A 163 16.58 19.49 -9.14
CA ARG A 163 16.73 20.88 -9.56
C ARG A 163 17.58 21.08 -10.83
N VAL A 164 18.61 20.24 -10.97
CA VAL A 164 19.53 20.30 -12.13
C VAL A 164 19.17 19.29 -13.21
N GLY A 165 18.03 18.60 -13.09
CA GLY A 165 17.58 17.61 -14.07
C GLY A 165 18.35 16.28 -14.04
N ALA A 166 19.22 16.06 -13.05
CA ALA A 166 20.04 14.84 -12.94
C ALA A 166 19.25 13.70 -12.27
N LEU A 167 18.13 13.26 -12.87
CA LEU A 167 17.17 12.35 -12.27
C LEU A 167 17.77 10.96 -11.97
N GLY A 168 18.75 10.50 -12.74
CA GLY A 168 19.47 9.26 -12.44
C GLY A 168 20.09 9.23 -11.04
N TRP A 169 20.60 10.37 -10.56
CA TRP A 169 21.14 10.49 -9.21
C TRP A 169 20.04 10.45 -8.14
N CYS A 170 18.81 10.87 -8.45
CA CYS A 170 17.68 10.66 -7.55
C CYS A 170 17.42 9.16 -7.31
N PHE A 171 17.49 8.34 -8.36
CA PHE A 171 17.29 6.89 -8.25
C PHE A 171 18.45 6.21 -7.53
N LEU A 172 19.70 6.58 -7.85
CA LEU A 172 20.88 6.03 -7.17
C LEU A 172 20.91 6.39 -5.69
N SER A 173 20.61 7.63 -5.32
CA SER A 173 20.55 8.04 -3.91
C SER A 173 19.43 7.34 -3.15
N THR A 174 18.27 7.11 -3.79
CA THR A 174 17.18 6.32 -3.22
C THR A 174 17.58 4.86 -3.01
N ALA A 175 18.21 4.23 -4.00
CA ALA A 175 18.72 2.87 -3.89
C ALA A 175 19.77 2.75 -2.78
N ALA A 176 20.69 3.71 -2.68
CA ALA A 176 21.70 3.75 -1.62
C ALA A 176 21.06 3.90 -0.24
N LEU A 177 20.12 4.83 -0.08
CA LEU A 177 19.41 5.04 1.18
C LEU A 177 18.64 3.78 1.57
N PHE A 178 17.86 3.20 0.66
CA PHE A 178 17.11 1.98 0.93
C PHE A 178 18.04 0.83 1.29
N GLY A 179 19.08 0.56 0.47
CA GLY A 179 20.00 -0.55 0.68
C GLY A 179 20.80 -0.43 1.98
N LEU A 180 21.37 0.74 2.28
CA LEU A 180 22.19 0.96 3.46
C LEU A 180 21.39 0.90 4.76
N PHE A 181 20.25 1.57 4.82
CA PHE A 181 19.43 1.58 6.03
C PHE A 181 18.62 0.29 6.26
N ALA A 182 18.52 -0.60 5.25
CA ALA A 182 18.00 -1.95 5.41
C ALA A 182 19.03 -2.93 6.04
N ILE A 183 20.35 -2.67 5.97
CA ILE A 183 21.39 -3.57 6.49
C ILE A 183 21.20 -3.92 7.97
N PRO A 184 20.99 -2.96 8.90
CA PRO A 184 20.81 -3.25 10.31
C PRO A 184 19.68 -4.26 10.58
N THR A 185 18.62 -4.21 9.78
CA THR A 185 17.47 -5.13 9.87
C THR A 185 17.93 -6.57 9.65
N PHE A 186 18.72 -6.82 8.61
CA PHE A 186 19.22 -8.16 8.31
C PHE A 186 20.29 -8.65 9.30
N LEU A 187 21.02 -7.75 9.96
CA LEU A 187 22.00 -8.11 10.97
C LEU A 187 21.37 -8.44 12.33
N VAL A 188 20.31 -7.71 12.73
CA VAL A 188 19.78 -7.71 14.10
C VAL A 188 18.51 -8.55 14.25
N LEU A 189 17.64 -8.65 13.20
CA LEU A 189 16.42 -9.45 13.31
C LEU A 189 16.73 -10.94 13.53
N PRO A 190 15.82 -11.66 14.24
CA PRO A 190 15.98 -13.07 14.53
C PRO A 190 16.26 -13.91 13.27
N GLN A 191 17.07 -14.95 13.45
CA GLN A 191 17.32 -15.94 12.42
C GLN A 191 16.07 -16.78 12.18
N ASP A 192 15.96 -17.32 10.98
CA ASP A 192 14.89 -18.25 10.65
C ASP A 192 14.98 -19.52 11.53
N ARG A 193 13.83 -19.97 12.03
CA ARG A 193 13.75 -21.28 12.67
C ARG A 193 13.86 -22.37 11.60
N PRO A 194 14.49 -23.53 11.89
CA PRO A 194 14.52 -24.63 10.93
C PRO A 194 13.13 -24.99 10.45
N GLY A 195 12.94 -25.04 9.14
CA GLY A 195 11.68 -25.44 8.55
C GLY A 195 11.38 -26.94 8.78
N HIS A 196 10.11 -27.28 8.83
CA HIS A 196 9.65 -28.64 9.08
C HIS A 196 9.29 -29.38 7.79
N VAL A 197 9.19 -28.69 6.66
CA VAL A 197 8.77 -29.24 5.36
C VAL A 197 9.61 -28.67 4.22
N GLY A 198 9.69 -29.41 3.11
CA GLY A 198 10.35 -28.94 1.90
C GLY A 198 9.56 -27.79 1.23
N VAL A 199 10.24 -26.96 0.45
CA VAL A 199 9.65 -25.79 -0.20
C VAL A 199 8.43 -26.13 -1.06
N ILE A 200 8.50 -27.20 -1.86
CA ILE A 200 7.40 -27.61 -2.76
C ILE A 200 6.16 -28.03 -1.98
N GLU A 201 6.34 -28.78 -0.89
CA GLU A 201 5.24 -29.19 -0.01
C GLU A 201 4.64 -27.99 0.72
N ALA A 202 5.48 -27.08 1.22
CA ALA A 202 5.06 -25.81 1.81
C ALA A 202 4.21 -24.98 0.85
N VAL A 203 4.56 -24.89 -0.43
CA VAL A 203 3.76 -24.21 -1.47
C VAL A 203 2.38 -24.85 -1.60
N ARG A 204 2.33 -26.18 -1.79
CA ARG A 204 1.06 -26.90 -1.99
C ARG A 204 0.10 -26.75 -0.81
N GLU A 205 0.60 -26.88 0.40
CA GLU A 205 -0.19 -26.68 1.61
C GLU A 205 -0.62 -25.23 1.81
N SER A 206 0.26 -24.27 1.47
CA SER A 206 -0.03 -22.84 1.61
C SER A 206 -1.15 -22.40 0.70
N VAL A 207 -1.13 -22.84 -0.58
CA VAL A 207 -2.22 -22.55 -1.53
C VAL A 207 -3.55 -23.10 -1.01
N ARG A 208 -3.56 -24.36 -0.54
CA ARG A 208 -4.78 -24.97 0.02
C ARG A 208 -5.28 -24.23 1.27
N GLY A 209 -4.36 -23.87 2.17
CA GLY A 209 -4.67 -23.11 3.38
C GLY A 209 -5.26 -21.74 3.05
N THR A 210 -4.64 -21.01 2.16
CA THR A 210 -5.12 -19.67 1.73
C THR A 210 -6.52 -19.75 1.11
N VAL A 211 -6.76 -20.70 0.20
CA VAL A 211 -8.10 -20.91 -0.40
C VAL A 211 -9.14 -21.25 0.67
N ARG A 212 -8.79 -22.09 1.65
CA ARG A 212 -9.69 -22.42 2.75
C ARG A 212 -10.01 -21.20 3.60
N THR A 213 -9.01 -20.41 4.00
CA THR A 213 -9.19 -19.17 4.79
C THR A 213 -10.06 -18.17 4.03
N PHE A 214 -9.83 -17.97 2.73
CA PHE A 214 -10.68 -17.11 1.92
C PHE A 214 -12.13 -17.58 1.88
N ARG A 215 -12.36 -18.88 1.72
CA ARG A 215 -13.72 -19.46 1.75
C ARG A 215 -14.39 -19.22 3.10
N ASP A 216 -13.67 -19.41 4.19
CA ASP A 216 -14.17 -19.17 5.55
C ASP A 216 -14.55 -17.70 5.73
N VAL A 217 -13.65 -16.76 5.35
CA VAL A 217 -13.89 -15.31 5.41
C VAL A 217 -15.11 -14.90 4.61
N LEU A 218 -15.26 -15.44 3.40
CA LEU A 218 -16.43 -15.18 2.55
C LEU A 218 -17.75 -15.71 3.13
N GLY A 219 -17.70 -16.64 4.07
CA GLY A 219 -18.86 -17.13 4.84
C GLY A 219 -19.45 -16.07 5.78
N PHE A 220 -18.64 -15.11 6.24
CA PHE A 220 -19.11 -14.04 7.12
C PHE A 220 -19.69 -12.89 6.28
N ARG A 221 -21.01 -12.75 6.29
CA ARG A 221 -21.76 -11.81 5.41
C ARG A 221 -21.26 -10.37 5.53
N GLU A 222 -21.13 -9.85 6.75
CA GLU A 222 -20.77 -8.44 6.96
C GLU A 222 -19.30 -8.18 6.64
N LEU A 223 -18.42 -9.13 6.95
CA LEU A 223 -17.02 -9.05 6.59
C LEU A 223 -16.81 -9.09 5.07
N ARG A 224 -17.51 -10.00 4.36
CA ARG A 224 -17.48 -10.05 2.88
C ARG A 224 -17.93 -8.74 2.24
N ARG A 225 -18.99 -8.13 2.77
CA ARG A 225 -19.46 -6.81 2.30
C ARG A 225 -18.45 -5.72 2.56
N PHE A 226 -17.84 -5.74 3.76
CA PHE A 226 -16.78 -4.78 4.11
C PHE A 226 -15.56 -4.95 3.21
N LEU A 227 -15.04 -6.16 3.04
CA LEU A 227 -13.89 -6.42 2.18
C LEU A 227 -14.15 -6.04 0.71
N GLY A 228 -15.37 -6.26 0.21
CA GLY A 228 -15.77 -5.80 -1.12
C GLY A 228 -15.81 -4.27 -1.23
N ALA A 229 -16.31 -3.57 -0.21
CA ALA A 229 -16.26 -2.12 -0.15
C ALA A 229 -14.83 -1.61 -0.05
N TYR A 230 -14.01 -2.22 0.83
CA TYR A 230 -12.60 -1.91 1.05
C TYR A 230 -11.80 -2.03 -0.24
N LEU A 231 -11.96 -3.14 -0.97
CA LEU A 231 -11.27 -3.36 -2.23
C LEU A 231 -11.55 -2.22 -3.23
N LEU A 232 -12.79 -1.76 -3.32
CA LEU A 232 -13.16 -0.69 -4.25
C LEU A 232 -12.58 0.66 -3.82
N TYR A 233 -12.87 1.12 -2.61
CA TYR A 233 -12.43 2.46 -2.25
C TYR A 233 -10.91 2.56 -2.04
N GLU A 234 -10.25 1.50 -1.61
CA GLU A 234 -8.80 1.46 -1.48
C GLU A 234 -8.12 1.48 -2.85
N ASP A 235 -8.73 0.82 -3.87
CA ASP A 235 -8.26 0.92 -5.26
C ASP A 235 -8.37 2.36 -5.79
N GLY A 236 -9.43 3.07 -5.45
CA GLY A 236 -9.57 4.49 -5.72
C GLY A 236 -8.48 5.33 -5.04
N VAL A 237 -8.25 5.11 -3.74
CA VAL A 237 -7.21 5.83 -2.97
C VAL A 237 -5.82 5.58 -3.55
N ASN A 238 -5.45 4.32 -3.78
CA ASN A 238 -4.15 3.95 -4.33
C ASN A 238 -3.94 4.53 -5.73
N THR A 239 -4.99 4.52 -6.57
CA THR A 239 -4.94 5.11 -7.90
C THR A 239 -4.65 6.61 -7.85
N VAL A 240 -5.32 7.34 -6.95
CA VAL A 240 -5.04 8.77 -6.76
C VAL A 240 -3.59 8.99 -6.31
N ILE A 241 -3.06 8.15 -5.40
CA ILE A 241 -1.66 8.25 -4.96
C ILE A 241 -0.71 8.05 -6.14
N PHE A 242 -0.89 6.98 -6.94
CA PHE A 242 0.01 6.65 -8.05
C PHE A 242 -0.02 7.63 -9.22
N PHE A 243 -1.14 8.32 -9.41
CA PHE A 243 -1.31 9.26 -10.53
C PHE A 243 -1.26 10.74 -10.13
N SER A 244 -1.27 11.08 -8.84
CA SER A 244 -1.33 12.48 -8.38
C SER A 244 -0.19 13.35 -8.91
N SER A 245 1.05 12.84 -8.92
CA SER A 245 2.22 13.56 -9.43
C SER A 245 2.19 13.68 -10.96
N ILE A 246 1.76 12.63 -11.66
CA ILE A 246 1.63 12.65 -13.13
C ILE A 246 0.52 13.63 -13.54
N PHE A 247 -0.60 13.64 -12.82
CA PHE A 247 -1.69 14.60 -13.03
C PHE A 247 -1.24 16.04 -12.76
N ALA A 248 -0.55 16.29 -11.65
CA ALA A 248 -0.03 17.60 -11.30
C ALA A 248 0.98 18.10 -12.35
N ALA A 249 1.89 17.25 -12.80
CA ALA A 249 2.89 17.60 -13.81
C ALA A 249 2.24 17.92 -15.16
N ARG A 250 1.37 17.04 -15.65
CA ARG A 250 0.81 17.14 -16.98
C ARG A 250 -0.35 18.14 -17.08
N THR A 251 -1.32 18.04 -16.15
CA THR A 251 -2.56 18.83 -16.22
C THR A 251 -2.37 20.25 -15.67
N LEU A 252 -1.49 20.43 -14.67
CA LEU A 252 -1.32 21.70 -13.95
C LEU A 252 0.08 22.30 -14.11
N GLY A 253 0.98 21.65 -14.87
CA GLY A 253 2.31 22.17 -15.19
C GLY A 253 3.25 22.25 -13.98
N PHE A 254 3.13 21.33 -13.02
CA PHE A 254 4.06 21.25 -11.90
C PHE A 254 5.44 20.78 -12.37
N GLY A 255 6.49 21.52 -11.99
CA GLY A 255 7.86 21.06 -12.14
C GLY A 255 8.25 20.04 -11.04
N MET A 256 9.35 19.32 -11.26
CA MET A 256 9.80 18.23 -10.36
C MET A 256 9.98 18.70 -8.91
N VAL A 257 10.54 19.89 -8.69
CA VAL A 257 10.72 20.49 -7.36
C VAL A 257 9.38 20.71 -6.65
N GLN A 258 8.37 21.16 -7.39
CA GLN A 258 7.03 21.40 -6.86
C GLN A 258 6.33 20.09 -6.51
N LEU A 259 6.54 19.02 -7.29
CA LEU A 259 6.03 17.67 -6.99
C LEU A 259 6.63 17.11 -5.71
N ILE A 260 7.92 17.32 -5.48
CA ILE A 260 8.57 16.94 -4.22
C ILE A 260 7.91 17.66 -3.04
N GLY A 261 7.73 18.98 -3.15
CA GLY A 261 7.04 19.78 -2.12
C GLY A 261 5.59 19.32 -1.89
N LEU A 262 4.88 19.03 -2.97
CA LEU A 262 3.51 18.51 -2.93
C LEU A 262 3.43 17.18 -2.15
N TYR A 263 4.32 16.24 -2.44
CA TYR A 263 4.33 14.95 -1.78
C TYR A 263 4.68 15.07 -0.28
N ILE A 264 5.65 15.93 0.07
CA ILE A 264 5.97 16.23 1.47
C ILE A 264 4.73 16.79 2.19
N LEU A 265 4.00 17.72 1.58
CA LEU A 265 2.76 18.26 2.13
C LEU A 265 1.73 17.16 2.40
N VAL A 266 1.49 16.26 1.42
CA VAL A 266 0.57 15.13 1.57
C VAL A 266 0.96 14.22 2.73
N GLN A 267 2.25 13.91 2.89
CA GLN A 267 2.75 13.07 3.98
C GLN A 267 2.53 13.70 5.36
N VAL A 268 2.83 15.00 5.49
CA VAL A 268 2.57 15.75 6.74
C VAL A 268 1.07 15.78 7.05
N MET A 269 0.25 16.06 6.03
CA MET A 269 -1.20 16.12 6.22
C MET A 269 -1.82 14.75 6.49
N ALA A 270 -1.25 13.65 5.96
CA ALA A 270 -1.68 12.30 6.29
C ALA A 270 -1.42 11.96 7.76
N LEU A 271 -0.25 12.34 8.27
CA LEU A 271 0.07 12.21 9.69
C LEU A 271 -0.91 13.01 10.56
N VAL A 272 -1.12 14.29 10.24
CA VAL A 272 -2.07 15.18 10.93
C VAL A 272 -3.48 14.59 10.90
N GLY A 273 -3.94 14.12 9.74
CA GLY A 273 -5.26 13.50 9.57
C GLY A 273 -5.46 12.26 10.43
N ALA A 274 -4.46 11.37 10.50
CA ALA A 274 -4.52 10.18 11.34
C ALA A 274 -4.73 10.54 12.83
N PHE A 275 -4.07 11.59 13.32
CA PHE A 275 -4.24 12.07 14.70
C PHE A 275 -5.58 12.78 14.93
N LEU A 276 -5.98 13.67 14.02
CA LEU A 276 -7.22 14.44 14.16
C LEU A 276 -8.46 13.54 14.21
N TRP A 277 -8.47 12.48 13.39
CA TRP A 277 -9.61 11.57 13.29
C TRP A 277 -9.57 10.40 14.27
N GLY A 278 -8.53 10.28 15.11
CA GLY A 278 -8.47 9.26 16.17
C GLY A 278 -9.64 9.38 17.16
N LYS A 279 -9.80 10.55 17.79
CA LYS A 279 -10.90 10.79 18.74
C LYS A 279 -12.30 10.66 18.11
N PRO A 280 -12.59 11.21 16.90
CA PRO A 280 -13.84 10.94 16.19
C PRO A 280 -14.08 9.45 15.94
N THR A 281 -13.04 8.68 15.61
CA THR A 281 -13.17 7.23 15.40
C THR A 281 -13.62 6.50 16.65
N ASP A 282 -13.12 6.90 17.84
CA ASP A 282 -13.52 6.32 19.12
C ASP A 282 -14.96 6.71 19.50
N ARG A 283 -15.40 7.94 19.18
CA ARG A 283 -16.72 8.47 19.59
C ARG A 283 -17.86 8.10 18.63
N LEU A 284 -17.63 8.26 17.33
CA LEU A 284 -18.66 8.05 16.29
C LEU A 284 -18.66 6.60 15.79
N GLY A 285 -17.59 5.85 16.10
CA GLY A 285 -17.33 4.53 15.58
C GLY A 285 -16.62 4.54 14.23
N PRO A 286 -15.79 3.51 13.94
CA PRO A 286 -14.93 3.46 12.76
C PRO A 286 -15.72 3.45 11.45
N LYS A 287 -16.89 2.80 11.39
CA LYS A 287 -17.75 2.80 10.20
C LYS A 287 -18.17 4.21 9.79
N ALA A 288 -18.63 5.02 10.74
CA ALA A 288 -19.08 6.39 10.47
C ALA A 288 -17.94 7.25 9.92
N VAL A 289 -16.74 7.10 10.47
CA VAL A 289 -15.56 7.84 10.01
C VAL A 289 -15.18 7.42 8.59
N VAL A 290 -15.17 6.12 8.25
CA VAL A 290 -14.88 5.67 6.88
C VAL A 290 -15.94 6.22 5.90
N LEU A 291 -17.22 6.22 6.26
CA LEU A 291 -18.28 6.83 5.42
C LEU A 291 -18.03 8.34 5.20
N CYS A 292 -17.68 9.08 6.25
CA CYS A 292 -17.31 10.50 6.12
C CYS A 292 -16.11 10.69 5.20
N MET A 293 -15.09 9.84 5.32
CA MET A 293 -13.91 9.92 4.47
C MET A 293 -14.23 9.59 3.02
N LEU A 294 -15.12 8.65 2.74
CA LEU A 294 -15.57 8.35 1.37
C LEU A 294 -16.29 9.54 0.74
N VAL A 295 -17.14 10.25 1.50
CA VAL A 295 -17.76 11.49 1.02
C VAL A 295 -16.69 12.56 0.75
N LEU A 296 -15.69 12.70 1.63
CA LEU A 296 -14.56 13.61 1.43
C LEU A 296 -13.80 13.26 0.14
N TRP A 297 -13.49 11.96 -0.09
CA TRP A 297 -12.75 11.51 -1.28
C TRP A 297 -13.55 11.72 -2.58
N ILE A 298 -14.87 11.54 -2.56
CA ILE A 298 -15.74 11.91 -3.70
C ILE A 298 -15.63 13.41 -3.96
N GLY A 299 -15.66 14.24 -2.91
CA GLY A 299 -15.44 15.68 -3.03
C GLY A 299 -14.05 16.03 -3.58
N VAL A 300 -13.01 15.32 -3.14
CA VAL A 300 -11.62 15.48 -3.65
C VAL A 300 -11.55 15.18 -5.15
N VAL A 301 -12.18 14.12 -5.62
CA VAL A 301 -12.21 13.76 -7.05
C VAL A 301 -12.94 14.81 -7.88
N ILE A 302 -14.10 15.27 -7.41
CA ILE A 302 -14.85 16.33 -8.08
C ILE A 302 -14.05 17.64 -8.11
N ALA A 303 -13.41 18.02 -7.02
CA ALA A 303 -12.55 19.18 -6.94
C ALA A 303 -11.31 19.04 -7.87
N ALA A 304 -10.72 17.84 -7.95
CA ALA A 304 -9.60 17.57 -8.87
C ALA A 304 -9.99 17.72 -10.35
N TYR A 305 -11.25 17.40 -10.70
CA TYR A 305 -11.78 17.66 -12.03
C TYR A 305 -11.88 19.17 -12.34
N LEU A 306 -12.24 19.98 -11.34
CA LEU A 306 -12.51 21.41 -11.47
C LEU A 306 -11.27 22.28 -11.25
N VAL A 307 -10.20 21.76 -10.64
CA VAL A 307 -9.00 22.53 -10.29
C VAL A 307 -8.29 23.07 -11.55
N GLU A 308 -7.92 24.35 -11.54
CA GLU A 308 -7.27 25.03 -12.67
C GLU A 308 -5.89 25.59 -12.29
N SER A 309 -5.60 25.76 -11.00
CA SER A 309 -4.35 26.37 -10.54
C SER A 309 -3.56 25.48 -9.59
N GLN A 310 -2.24 25.65 -9.59
CA GLN A 310 -1.34 24.95 -8.67
C GLN A 310 -1.69 25.22 -7.21
N ARG A 311 -2.11 26.46 -6.86
CA ARG A 311 -2.49 26.81 -5.48
C ARG A 311 -3.72 26.02 -5.01
N GLN A 312 -4.75 25.92 -5.86
CA GLN A 312 -5.93 25.11 -5.55
C GLN A 312 -5.56 23.65 -5.37
N PHE A 313 -4.62 23.13 -6.18
CA PHE A 313 -4.18 21.74 -6.08
C PHE A 313 -3.39 21.47 -4.79
N TYR A 314 -2.56 22.39 -4.30
CA TYR A 314 -1.91 22.28 -2.99
C TYR A 314 -2.93 22.18 -1.85
N LEU A 315 -3.99 23.00 -1.88
CA LEU A 315 -5.06 22.94 -0.89
C LEU A 315 -5.82 21.60 -0.98
N LEU A 316 -6.14 21.18 -2.19
CA LEU A 316 -6.80 19.89 -2.43
C LEU A 316 -5.94 18.71 -1.94
N ALA A 317 -4.63 18.75 -2.22
CA ALA A 317 -3.69 17.74 -1.76
C ALA A 317 -3.55 17.69 -0.23
N ALA A 318 -3.63 18.84 0.44
CA ALA A 318 -3.66 18.88 1.91
C ALA A 318 -4.92 18.20 2.48
N VAL A 319 -6.09 18.47 1.88
CA VAL A 319 -7.35 17.81 2.27
C VAL A 319 -7.29 16.31 1.99
N ALA A 320 -6.84 15.92 0.79
CA ALA A 320 -6.69 14.51 0.40
C ALA A 320 -5.71 13.77 1.31
N GLY A 321 -4.56 14.38 1.66
CA GLY A 321 -3.60 13.83 2.60
C GLY A 321 -4.23 13.56 3.97
N SER A 322 -4.94 14.54 4.53
CA SER A 322 -5.67 14.37 5.79
C SER A 322 -6.68 13.22 5.72
N GLY A 323 -7.45 13.12 4.63
CA GLY A 323 -8.38 12.02 4.38
C GLY A 323 -7.70 10.66 4.26
N LEU A 324 -6.49 10.61 3.67
CA LEU A 324 -5.69 9.40 3.51
C LEU A 324 -5.34 8.76 4.86
N GLY A 325 -4.75 9.54 5.76
CA GLY A 325 -4.39 9.04 7.09
C GLY A 325 -5.61 8.57 7.89
N ALA A 326 -6.72 9.31 7.79
CA ALA A 326 -7.96 9.00 8.48
C ALA A 326 -8.62 7.70 7.97
N ILE A 327 -8.76 7.55 6.64
CA ILE A 327 -9.45 6.38 6.06
C ILE A 327 -8.69 5.08 6.33
N GLN A 328 -7.35 5.11 6.25
CA GLN A 328 -6.53 3.92 6.52
C GLN A 328 -6.63 3.48 7.99
N ALA A 329 -6.53 4.43 8.93
CA ALA A 329 -6.65 4.14 10.36
C ALA A 329 -8.05 3.61 10.73
N ALA A 330 -9.10 4.28 10.24
CA ALA A 330 -10.49 3.91 10.53
C ALA A 330 -10.88 2.57 9.88
N SER A 331 -10.43 2.28 8.66
CA SER A 331 -10.68 1.00 7.97
C SER A 331 -10.08 -0.18 8.72
N ARG A 332 -8.84 -0.03 9.22
CA ARG A 332 -8.18 -1.06 10.04
C ARG A 332 -8.94 -1.28 11.36
N THR A 333 -9.36 -0.20 12.01
CA THR A 333 -10.15 -0.28 13.24
C THR A 333 -11.51 -0.94 12.98
N PHE A 334 -12.17 -0.62 11.87
CA PHE A 334 -13.44 -1.23 11.51
C PHE A 334 -13.30 -2.73 11.22
N MET A 335 -12.23 -3.13 10.53
CA MET A 335 -11.91 -4.55 10.32
C MET A 335 -11.85 -5.32 11.65
N VAL A 336 -11.17 -4.76 12.67
CA VAL A 336 -11.09 -5.40 14.01
C VAL A 336 -12.47 -5.69 14.60
N THR A 337 -13.44 -4.78 14.40
CA THR A 337 -14.81 -4.96 14.95
C THR A 337 -15.61 -6.08 14.28
N LEU A 338 -15.20 -6.51 13.08
CA LEU A 338 -15.89 -7.53 12.30
C LEU A 338 -15.27 -8.93 12.42
N ILE A 339 -14.07 -9.02 13.00
CA ILE A 339 -13.33 -10.28 13.13
C ILE A 339 -13.78 -11.06 14.37
N PRO A 340 -14.03 -12.38 14.26
CA PRO A 340 -14.24 -13.24 15.41
C PRO A 340 -13.00 -13.29 16.33
N LYS A 341 -13.21 -13.22 17.65
CA LYS A 341 -12.11 -13.33 18.63
C LYS A 341 -11.35 -14.64 18.46
N GLY A 342 -10.01 -14.53 18.48
CA GLY A 342 -9.11 -15.70 18.37
C GLY A 342 -8.69 -16.07 16.94
N ARG A 343 -9.24 -15.41 15.90
CA ARG A 343 -8.88 -15.64 14.49
C ARG A 343 -8.31 -14.40 13.80
N GLU A 344 -7.84 -13.43 14.59
CA GLU A 344 -7.41 -12.12 14.09
C GLU A 344 -6.32 -12.23 13.01
N GLY A 345 -5.33 -13.12 13.21
CA GLY A 345 -4.21 -13.26 12.27
C GLY A 345 -4.64 -13.72 10.87
N GLU A 346 -5.53 -14.73 10.77
CA GLU A 346 -6.04 -15.22 9.48
C GLU A 346 -6.81 -14.15 8.72
N PHE A 347 -7.66 -13.43 9.43
CA PHE A 347 -8.55 -12.44 8.83
C PHE A 347 -7.80 -11.18 8.41
N PHE A 348 -6.81 -10.73 9.20
CA PHE A 348 -5.91 -9.67 8.78
C PHE A 348 -5.06 -10.05 7.57
N GLY A 349 -4.68 -11.33 7.42
CA GLY A 349 -4.06 -11.84 6.20
C GLY A 349 -4.93 -11.62 4.96
N CYS A 350 -6.23 -11.95 5.05
CA CYS A 350 -7.19 -11.69 3.96
C CYS A 350 -7.36 -10.18 3.69
N TYR A 351 -7.42 -9.35 4.75
CA TYR A 351 -7.48 -7.90 4.61
C TYR A 351 -6.26 -7.34 3.88
N ALA A 352 -5.06 -7.81 4.22
CA ALA A 352 -3.83 -7.41 3.54
C ALA A 352 -3.82 -7.81 2.06
N ILE A 353 -4.31 -9.02 1.72
CA ILE A 353 -4.43 -9.46 0.33
C ILE A 353 -5.44 -8.60 -0.43
N CYS A 354 -6.59 -8.27 0.17
CA CYS A 354 -7.56 -7.35 -0.41
C CYS A 354 -6.93 -5.98 -0.69
N GLY A 355 -6.14 -5.43 0.25
CA GLY A 355 -5.43 -4.17 0.06
C GLY A 355 -4.42 -4.20 -1.09
N LYS A 356 -3.71 -5.33 -1.29
CA LYS A 356 -2.80 -5.49 -2.45
C LYS A 356 -3.57 -5.63 -3.76
N THR A 357 -4.67 -6.38 -3.76
CA THR A 357 -5.56 -6.52 -4.93
C THR A 357 -6.23 -5.20 -5.30
N ALA A 358 -6.48 -4.34 -4.31
CA ALA A 358 -7.03 -2.99 -4.45
C ALA A 358 -6.00 -1.97 -5.00
N SER A 359 -5.13 -2.36 -5.86
CA SER A 359 -4.19 -1.50 -6.60
C SER A 359 -4.02 -2.02 -8.04
N ILE A 360 -4.94 -2.88 -8.48
CA ILE A 360 -4.85 -3.51 -9.81
C ILE A 360 -5.77 -2.84 -10.81
N LEU A 361 -7.05 -2.65 -10.45
CA LEU A 361 -8.06 -2.19 -11.40
C LEU A 361 -8.01 -0.68 -11.61
N GLY A 362 -7.88 0.09 -10.55
CA GLY A 362 -7.91 1.55 -10.62
C GLY A 362 -6.81 2.15 -11.49
N PRO A 363 -5.52 1.80 -11.29
CA PRO A 363 -4.44 2.27 -12.16
C PRO A 363 -4.64 1.89 -13.63
N LEU A 364 -5.12 0.67 -13.91
CA LEU A 364 -5.40 0.23 -15.27
C LEU A 364 -6.54 1.03 -15.89
N VAL A 365 -7.62 1.25 -15.14
CA VAL A 365 -8.78 2.04 -15.57
C VAL A 365 -8.40 3.49 -15.82
N PHE A 366 -7.66 4.12 -14.89
CA PHE A 366 -7.20 5.49 -15.07
C PHE A 366 -6.36 5.64 -16.35
N GLY A 367 -5.36 4.78 -16.53
CA GLY A 367 -4.49 4.80 -17.72
C GLY A 367 -5.26 4.56 -19.02
N ALA A 368 -6.17 3.58 -19.03
CA ALA A 368 -6.98 3.26 -20.21
C ALA A 368 -7.94 4.40 -20.58
N VAL A 369 -8.63 5.00 -19.60
CA VAL A 369 -9.55 6.12 -19.84
C VAL A 369 -8.77 7.36 -20.29
N SER A 370 -7.65 7.69 -19.67
CA SER A 370 -6.81 8.81 -20.10
C SER A 370 -6.37 8.64 -21.55
N TYR A 371 -5.89 7.45 -21.91
CA TYR A 371 -5.45 7.14 -23.28
C TYR A 371 -6.60 7.19 -24.30
N THR A 372 -7.72 6.53 -24.03
CA THR A 372 -8.87 6.51 -24.97
C THR A 372 -9.53 7.89 -25.15
N MET A 373 -9.36 8.79 -24.17
CA MET A 373 -9.83 10.17 -24.21
C MET A 373 -8.72 11.16 -24.58
N ALA A 374 -7.75 10.73 -25.40
CA ALA A 374 -6.66 11.56 -25.93
C ALA A 374 -5.90 12.32 -24.85
N GLY A 375 -5.66 11.67 -23.70
CA GLY A 375 -4.90 12.22 -22.58
C GLY A 375 -5.70 13.07 -21.60
N ASN A 376 -7.02 12.97 -21.61
CA ASN A 376 -7.88 13.69 -20.66
C ASN A 376 -7.84 13.03 -19.27
N GLN A 377 -6.85 13.40 -18.46
CA GLN A 377 -6.69 12.91 -17.09
C GLN A 377 -7.85 13.34 -16.16
N ARG A 378 -8.53 14.46 -16.46
CA ARG A 378 -9.69 14.92 -15.69
C ARG A 378 -10.85 13.95 -15.83
N ALA A 379 -11.10 13.42 -17.03
CA ALA A 379 -12.09 12.38 -17.24
C ALA A 379 -11.69 11.09 -16.54
N ALA A 380 -10.42 10.70 -16.61
CA ALA A 380 -9.92 9.49 -15.95
C ALA A 380 -10.12 9.54 -14.41
N ILE A 381 -9.87 10.68 -13.76
CA ILE A 381 -10.05 10.79 -12.31
C ILE A 381 -11.53 10.72 -11.91
N LEU A 382 -12.46 11.22 -12.73
CA LEU A 382 -13.90 11.07 -12.46
C LEU A 382 -14.35 9.60 -12.51
N VAL A 383 -13.80 8.82 -13.45
CA VAL A 383 -14.11 7.38 -13.52
C VAL A 383 -13.57 6.66 -12.28
N VAL A 384 -12.39 7.03 -11.78
CA VAL A 384 -11.87 6.55 -10.49
C VAL A 384 -12.80 6.96 -9.34
N GLY A 385 -13.45 8.10 -9.41
CA GLY A 385 -14.47 8.54 -8.45
C GLY A 385 -15.61 7.53 -8.25
N LEU A 386 -15.95 6.74 -9.27
CA LEU A 386 -16.96 5.68 -9.17
C LEU A 386 -16.56 4.59 -8.17
N PHE A 387 -15.28 4.31 -7.99
CA PHE A 387 -14.79 3.36 -6.98
C PHE A 387 -15.16 3.82 -5.56
N PHE A 388 -15.05 5.13 -5.27
CA PHE A 388 -15.46 5.69 -3.98
C PHE A 388 -16.99 5.64 -3.81
N VAL A 389 -17.75 5.95 -4.84
CA VAL A 389 -19.22 5.88 -4.81
C VAL A 389 -19.70 4.45 -4.58
N MET A 390 -19.16 3.48 -5.31
CA MET A 390 -19.49 2.06 -5.12
C MET A 390 -19.06 1.56 -3.75
N GLY A 391 -17.87 1.96 -3.29
CA GLY A 391 -17.37 1.68 -1.95
C GLY A 391 -18.30 2.23 -0.86
N LEU A 392 -18.78 3.47 -1.01
CA LEU A 392 -19.73 4.13 -0.11
C LEU A 392 -21.06 3.36 -0.05
N ILE A 393 -21.62 2.99 -1.20
CA ILE A 393 -22.88 2.24 -1.29
C ILE A 393 -22.74 0.87 -0.63
N LEU A 394 -21.65 0.14 -0.88
CA LEU A 394 -21.43 -1.16 -0.27
C LEU A 394 -21.22 -1.04 1.24
N LEU A 395 -20.40 -0.08 1.68
CA LEU A 395 -20.07 0.13 3.09
C LEU A 395 -21.30 0.57 3.90
N SER A 396 -22.18 1.38 3.32
CA SER A 396 -23.43 1.80 3.98
C SER A 396 -24.30 0.61 4.40
N ARG A 397 -24.28 -0.47 3.59
CA ARG A 397 -25.04 -1.71 3.80
C ARG A 397 -24.39 -2.67 4.81
N VAL A 398 -23.17 -2.42 5.28
CA VAL A 398 -22.52 -3.23 6.31
C VAL A 398 -23.11 -2.89 7.67
N GLN A 399 -23.51 -3.89 8.44
CA GLN A 399 -23.99 -3.68 9.81
C GLN A 399 -22.81 -3.65 10.78
N ALA A 400 -22.70 -2.58 11.56
CA ALA A 400 -21.72 -2.46 12.62
C ALA A 400 -22.32 -3.14 13.88
N GLY A 401 -21.86 -4.33 14.20
CA GLY A 401 -22.29 -5.06 15.39
C GLY A 401 -22.09 -6.56 15.25
N GLY A 402 -21.05 -7.06 15.89
CA GLY A 402 -20.74 -8.46 16.22
C GLY A 402 -20.88 -9.53 15.13
N PRO A 403 -20.23 -10.65 15.27
CA PRO A 403 -20.41 -11.78 14.35
C PRO A 403 -21.88 -12.19 14.38
N THR A 404 -22.62 -11.94 13.30
CA THR A 404 -24.03 -12.34 13.15
C THR A 404 -24.16 -13.85 13.36
N ARG A 405 -25.29 -14.26 13.90
CA ARG A 405 -25.76 -15.60 14.32
C ARG A 405 -25.22 -16.85 13.60
N ALA A 406 -24.61 -16.75 12.44
CA ALA A 406 -23.91 -17.88 11.79
C ALA A 406 -22.67 -18.36 12.58
N ALA A 407 -22.03 -17.48 13.35
CA ALA A 407 -20.88 -17.86 14.18
C ALA A 407 -21.29 -18.59 15.48
N SER A 408 -22.51 -18.40 15.98
CA SER A 408 -23.00 -19.13 17.16
C SER A 408 -23.29 -20.61 16.84
N VAL A 409 -23.62 -20.93 15.60
CA VAL A 409 -23.86 -22.34 15.19
C VAL A 409 -22.53 -23.09 15.06
N ALA A 410 -21.46 -22.41 14.60
CA ALA A 410 -20.13 -23.02 14.49
C ALA A 410 -19.50 -23.25 15.89
N SER A 411 -19.69 -22.31 16.84
CA SER A 411 -19.17 -22.45 18.21
C SER A 411 -19.92 -23.53 19.02
N VAL A 412 -21.21 -23.72 18.76
CA VAL A 412 -22.01 -24.81 19.39
C VAL A 412 -21.64 -26.16 18.79
N ALA A 413 -21.27 -26.25 17.50
CA ALA A 413 -20.81 -27.48 16.88
C ALA A 413 -19.40 -27.91 17.36
N TYR A 414 -18.52 -26.92 17.64
CA TYR A 414 -17.16 -27.20 18.17
C TYR A 414 -17.16 -27.53 19.66
N GLY A 415 -17.99 -26.83 20.45
CA GLY A 415 -18.13 -27.12 21.90
C GLY A 415 -18.84 -28.44 22.23
N ARG A 416 -19.55 -29.06 21.26
CA ARG A 416 -20.17 -30.39 21.47
C ARG A 416 -19.21 -31.56 21.26
N ASN A 417 -18.12 -31.38 20.52
CA ASN A 417 -17.14 -32.44 20.32
C ASN A 417 -16.19 -32.63 21.53
N ASP A 418 -15.94 -31.54 22.31
CA ASP A 418 -15.09 -31.63 23.50
C ASP A 418 -15.83 -32.21 24.74
N ALA A 419 -17.17 -32.22 24.71
CA ALA A 419 -17.98 -32.79 25.79
C ALA A 419 -18.28 -34.29 25.63
N MET A 420 -17.85 -34.93 24.53
CA MET A 420 -17.99 -36.38 24.34
C MET A 420 -16.68 -37.16 24.51
N THR A 421 -15.61 -36.50 24.95
CA THR A 421 -14.28 -37.12 25.20
C THR A 421 -13.81 -36.96 26.66
N GLN A 422 -14.75 -36.81 27.60
CA GLN A 422 -14.48 -36.99 29.04
C GLN A 422 -15.27 -38.15 29.60
#